data_dd16b961b056c9c4656eeb422314fd73
#
_entry.id   dd16b961b056c9c4656eeb422314fd73
#
_cell.length_a   1.000
_cell.length_b   1.000
_cell.length_c   1.000
_cell.angle_alpha   90.00
_cell.angle_beta   90.00
_cell.angle_gamma   90.00
#
_symmetry.space_group_name_H-M   'P 1'
#
loop_
_entity.id
_entity.type
_entity.pdbx_description
1 polymer ?
#
loop_
_entity_poly.entity_id
_entity_poly.type
_entity_poly.pdbx_seq_one_letter_code
_entity_poly.pdbx_strand_id
1 'polypeptide(L)'
;LAYDGVEVPYLTKYYDNTIVGYSYSKSLSLPGERIGYLVIPDEVADSADMKAAASVATRILGFVNAPSLQQKVIARCLNAKVNIEAYDKNRRALYEGLTELGFECVKPEGAFYLFVKSPTEDENIFCETAKKHNILIVPGSSFGCAGYVRMAYCVSYDTIVNSLPKFAEVAKEMGVKKN
;
A
#
# COMPACT_ATOMS: atom_id res chain seq x y z
N LEU A 1 -5.11 4.79 -5.06
CA LEU A 1 -4.69 4.40 -6.41
C LEU A 1 -5.47 3.16 -6.82
N ALA A 2 -6.05 3.17 -8.01
CA ALA A 2 -6.69 2.02 -8.64
C ALA A 2 -6.20 1.95 -10.10
N TYR A 3 -6.11 0.73 -10.63
CA TYR A 3 -5.58 0.45 -11.97
C TYR A 3 -6.63 -0.30 -12.80
N ASP A 4 -6.37 -0.42 -14.09
CA ASP A 4 -7.17 -1.24 -15.02
C ASP A 4 -8.68 -0.86 -15.03
N GLY A 5 -9.03 0.39 -14.68
CA GLY A 5 -10.41 0.86 -14.65
C GLY A 5 -11.23 0.35 -13.46
N VAL A 6 -10.60 -0.24 -12.44
CA VAL A 6 -11.29 -0.70 -11.24
C VAL A 6 -11.90 0.49 -10.50
N GLU A 7 -13.20 0.41 -10.25
CA GLU A 7 -13.94 1.38 -9.46
C GLU A 7 -13.86 1.01 -7.96
N VAL A 8 -13.41 1.96 -7.15
CA VAL A 8 -13.35 1.78 -5.69
C VAL A 8 -14.74 2.11 -5.10
N PRO A 9 -15.45 1.14 -4.52
CA PRO A 9 -16.77 1.40 -3.97
C PRO A 9 -16.70 2.33 -2.75
N TYR A 10 -17.67 3.24 -2.65
CA TYR A 10 -17.87 4.06 -1.47
C TYR A 10 -18.77 3.31 -0.49
N LEU A 11 -18.20 2.76 0.58
CA LEU A 11 -18.90 1.89 1.53
C LEU A 11 -20.07 2.57 2.24
N THR A 12 -20.02 3.89 2.42
CA THR A 12 -21.13 4.69 2.96
C THR A 12 -22.40 4.62 2.12
N LYS A 13 -22.33 4.16 0.86
CA LYS A 13 -23.52 3.93 0.01
C LYS A 13 -24.22 2.60 0.29
N TYR A 14 -23.57 1.70 1.02
CA TYR A 14 -24.05 0.34 1.25
C TYR A 14 -24.33 0.03 2.72
N TYR A 15 -23.72 0.80 3.61
CA TYR A 15 -23.88 0.60 5.03
C TYR A 15 -23.76 1.92 5.78
N ASP A 16 -24.84 2.34 6.44
CA ASP A 16 -24.95 3.64 7.10
C ASP A 16 -23.96 3.77 8.27
N ASN A 17 -23.69 2.67 8.97
CA ASN A 17 -22.76 2.63 10.11
C ASN A 17 -21.28 2.60 9.66
N THR A 18 -20.91 3.46 8.72
CA THR A 18 -19.57 3.51 8.12
C THR A 18 -18.85 4.80 8.48
N ILE A 19 -17.69 4.67 9.13
CA ILE A 19 -16.74 5.77 9.37
C ILE A 19 -15.63 5.66 8.34
N VAL A 20 -15.29 6.76 7.67
CA VAL A 20 -14.24 6.79 6.65
C VAL A 20 -13.00 7.47 7.19
N GLY A 21 -11.88 6.74 7.26
CA GLY A 21 -10.55 7.28 7.48
C GLY A 21 -9.83 7.52 6.14
N TYR A 22 -9.35 8.72 5.90
CA TYR A 22 -8.63 9.07 4.69
C TYR A 22 -7.25 9.67 4.99
N SER A 23 -6.26 9.32 4.18
CA SER A 23 -4.90 9.83 4.28
C SER A 23 -4.41 10.40 2.96
N TYR A 24 -3.81 11.58 3.00
CA TYR A 24 -3.17 12.20 1.84
C TYR A 24 -1.76 11.64 1.56
N SER A 25 -1.27 10.74 2.41
CA SER A 25 0.05 10.10 2.23
C SER A 25 0.22 9.44 0.87
N LYS A 26 -0.86 8.88 0.29
CA LYS A 26 -0.83 8.14 -0.97
C LYS A 26 -1.41 8.95 -2.13
N SER A 27 -2.57 9.56 -1.94
CA SER A 27 -3.27 10.28 -3.00
C SER A 27 -2.57 11.54 -3.47
N LEU A 28 -1.77 12.18 -2.62
CA LEU A 28 -0.97 13.37 -2.94
C LEU A 28 0.55 13.17 -2.77
N SER A 29 1.01 11.93 -2.54
CA SER A 29 2.42 11.63 -2.26
C SER A 29 3.02 12.46 -1.11
N LEU A 30 2.25 12.68 -0.05
CA LEU A 30 2.63 13.48 1.12
C LEU A 30 2.73 12.63 2.41
N PRO A 31 3.47 11.51 2.44
CA PRO A 31 3.53 10.68 3.64
C PRO A 31 4.24 11.36 4.82
N GLY A 32 5.19 12.25 4.54
CA GLY A 32 5.94 13.02 5.55
C GLY A 32 5.10 14.07 6.26
N GLU A 33 4.07 14.60 5.61
CA GLU A 33 3.24 15.70 6.14
C GLU A 33 2.24 15.23 7.21
N ARG A 34 2.05 13.94 7.40
CA ARG A 34 1.21 13.33 8.46
C ARG A 34 -0.19 13.92 8.53
N ILE A 35 -0.88 14.02 7.40
CA ILE A 35 -2.21 14.63 7.31
C ILE A 35 -3.25 13.71 6.69
N GLY A 36 -4.42 13.70 7.27
CA GLY A 36 -5.59 12.96 6.85
C GLY A 36 -6.84 13.49 7.55
N TYR A 37 -7.96 12.80 7.40
CA TYR A 37 -9.22 13.17 8.04
C TYR A 37 -10.08 11.94 8.33
N LEU A 38 -11.02 12.12 9.24
CA LEU A 38 -12.11 11.19 9.48
C LEU A 38 -13.43 11.83 9.03
N VAL A 39 -14.26 11.04 8.36
CA VAL A 39 -15.66 11.38 8.09
C VAL A 39 -16.52 10.48 8.93
N ILE A 40 -17.33 11.09 9.80
CA ILE A 40 -18.35 10.42 10.62
C ILE A 40 -19.70 10.99 10.18
N PRO A 41 -20.39 10.31 9.25
CA PRO A 41 -21.71 10.74 8.78
C PRO A 41 -22.75 10.79 9.91
N ASP A 42 -23.82 11.54 9.72
CA ASP A 42 -24.91 11.64 10.71
C ASP A 42 -25.73 10.35 10.81
N GLU A 43 -25.67 9.52 9.80
CA GLU A 43 -26.29 8.18 9.72
C GLU A 43 -25.62 7.14 10.61
N VAL A 44 -24.38 7.40 11.07
CA VAL A 44 -23.68 6.50 12.00
C VAL A 44 -24.40 6.47 13.33
N ALA A 45 -24.61 5.28 13.89
CA ALA A 45 -25.21 5.13 15.22
C ALA A 45 -24.40 5.94 16.26
N ASP A 46 -25.10 6.70 17.09
CA ASP A 46 -24.50 7.59 18.10
C ASP A 46 -23.48 8.59 17.51
N SER A 47 -23.73 9.10 16.29
CA SER A 47 -22.77 9.92 15.53
C SER A 47 -22.25 11.13 16.32
N ALA A 48 -23.09 11.75 17.15
CA ALA A 48 -22.68 12.87 17.99
C ALA A 48 -21.64 12.48 19.03
N ASP A 49 -21.84 11.35 19.70
CA ASP A 49 -20.91 10.80 20.70
C ASP A 49 -19.64 10.30 20.04
N MET A 50 -19.75 9.68 18.86
CA MET A 50 -18.58 9.25 18.05
C MET A 50 -17.72 10.44 17.62
N LYS A 51 -18.31 11.56 17.18
CA LYS A 51 -17.61 12.80 16.86
C LYS A 51 -16.90 13.39 18.08
N ALA A 52 -17.60 13.42 19.23
CA ALA A 52 -17.03 13.88 20.49
C ALA A 52 -15.86 12.99 20.94
N ALA A 53 -16.04 11.67 20.89
CA ALA A 53 -15.01 10.70 21.25
C ALA A 53 -13.77 10.81 20.34
N ALA A 54 -13.95 10.97 19.03
CA ALA A 54 -12.85 11.17 18.08
C ALA A 54 -12.07 12.45 18.39
N SER A 55 -12.76 13.54 18.75
CA SER A 55 -12.12 14.80 19.16
C SER A 55 -11.30 14.63 20.45
N VAL A 56 -11.85 13.93 21.46
CA VAL A 56 -11.13 13.63 22.70
C VAL A 56 -9.93 12.75 22.45
N ALA A 57 -10.09 11.67 21.65
CA ALA A 57 -9.01 10.76 21.29
C ALA A 57 -7.85 11.48 20.61
N THR A 58 -8.15 12.38 19.67
CA THR A 58 -7.13 13.18 18.98
C THR A 58 -6.31 14.02 19.96
N ARG A 59 -6.95 14.59 20.99
CA ARG A 59 -6.25 15.36 22.05
C ARG A 59 -5.41 14.47 22.95
N ILE A 60 -5.94 13.31 23.38
CA ILE A 60 -5.23 12.38 24.26
C ILE A 60 -3.97 11.85 23.57
N LEU A 61 -4.04 11.60 22.25
CA LEU A 61 -2.89 11.18 21.45
C LEU A 61 -1.86 12.29 21.22
N GLY A 62 -2.13 13.53 21.66
CA GLY A 62 -1.22 14.66 21.59
C GLY A 62 -1.21 15.42 20.26
N PHE A 63 -2.04 15.04 19.29
CA PHE A 63 -2.06 15.68 17.97
C PHE A 63 -2.98 16.90 17.90
N VAL A 64 -4.05 16.96 18.64
CA VAL A 64 -5.09 18.00 18.73
C VAL A 64 -5.70 18.33 17.36
N ASN A 65 -4.93 18.93 16.45
CA ASN A 65 -5.30 19.28 15.08
C ASN A 65 -4.12 19.07 14.14
N ALA A 66 -4.40 18.82 12.86
CA ALA A 66 -3.37 18.88 11.83
C ALA A 66 -2.80 20.33 11.77
N PRO A 67 -1.48 20.51 11.52
CA PRO A 67 -0.88 21.83 11.42
C PRO A 67 -1.57 22.73 10.38
N SER A 68 -1.80 24.01 10.72
CA SER A 68 -2.57 24.90 9.85
C SER A 68 -1.95 25.13 8.47
N LEU A 69 -0.62 25.07 8.37
CA LEU A 69 0.07 25.16 7.08
C LEU A 69 -0.31 24.01 6.17
N GLN A 70 -0.24 22.76 6.67
CA GLN A 70 -0.60 21.57 5.91
C GLN A 70 -2.07 21.58 5.49
N GLN A 71 -2.98 22.02 6.37
CA GLN A 71 -4.39 22.18 6.01
C GLN A 71 -4.57 23.17 4.83
N LYS A 72 -3.87 24.32 4.84
CA LYS A 72 -3.93 25.30 3.76
C LYS A 72 -3.32 24.78 2.45
N VAL A 73 -2.24 24.00 2.52
CA VAL A 73 -1.63 23.35 1.35
C VAL A 73 -2.59 22.34 0.76
N ILE A 74 -3.16 21.42 1.57
CA ILE A 74 -4.12 20.43 1.12
C ILE A 74 -5.33 21.08 0.46
N ALA A 75 -5.88 22.14 1.07
CA ALA A 75 -7.03 22.85 0.50
C ALA A 75 -6.78 23.36 -0.95
N ARG A 76 -5.53 23.66 -1.29
CA ARG A 76 -5.14 24.07 -2.65
C ARG A 76 -4.80 22.88 -3.58
N CYS A 77 -4.57 21.71 -3.01
CA CYS A 77 -4.15 20.49 -3.73
C CYS A 77 -5.26 19.46 -3.91
N LEU A 78 -6.51 19.75 -3.52
CA LEU A 78 -7.62 18.78 -3.55
C LEU A 78 -7.84 18.15 -4.93
N ASN A 79 -7.58 18.89 -6.00
CA ASN A 79 -7.71 18.43 -7.38
C ASN A 79 -6.40 17.90 -7.99
N ALA A 80 -5.31 17.93 -7.22
CA ALA A 80 -4.04 17.38 -7.69
C ALA A 80 -4.09 15.87 -7.72
N LYS A 81 -3.39 15.28 -8.68
CA LYS A 81 -3.31 13.83 -8.86
C LYS A 81 -1.85 13.41 -8.95
N VAL A 82 -1.53 12.27 -8.36
CA VAL A 82 -0.23 11.62 -8.58
C VAL A 82 -0.17 11.02 -9.98
N ASN A 83 1.03 10.79 -10.49
CA ASN A 83 1.21 10.15 -11.79
C ASN A 83 0.90 8.65 -11.67
N ILE A 84 -0.37 8.28 -11.89
CA ILE A 84 -0.84 6.88 -11.79
C ILE A 84 -0.19 6.01 -12.87
N GLU A 85 0.09 6.55 -14.05
CA GLU A 85 0.72 5.81 -15.16
C GLU A 85 2.13 5.35 -14.79
N ALA A 86 2.91 6.17 -14.08
CA ALA A 86 4.22 5.78 -13.59
C ALA A 86 4.14 4.63 -12.58
N TYR A 87 3.16 4.66 -11.66
CA TYR A 87 2.92 3.54 -10.74
C TYR A 87 2.45 2.28 -11.47
N ASP A 88 1.59 2.43 -12.46
CA ASP A 88 1.09 1.30 -13.26
C ASP A 88 2.22 0.65 -14.07
N LYS A 89 3.09 1.43 -14.67
CA LYS A 89 4.30 0.94 -15.35
C LYS A 89 5.18 0.11 -14.41
N ASN A 90 5.40 0.60 -13.20
CA ASN A 90 6.16 -0.10 -12.18
C ASN A 90 5.48 -1.40 -11.75
N ARG A 91 4.16 -1.33 -11.52
CA ARG A 91 3.33 -2.48 -11.16
C ARG A 91 3.47 -3.62 -12.18
N ARG A 92 3.26 -3.28 -13.45
CA ARG A 92 3.35 -4.25 -14.56
C ARG A 92 4.73 -4.86 -14.64
N ALA A 93 5.77 -4.04 -14.66
CA ALA A 93 7.15 -4.53 -14.78
C ALA A 93 7.50 -5.51 -13.64
N LEU A 94 7.14 -5.18 -12.40
CA LEU A 94 7.43 -6.07 -11.26
C LEU A 94 6.56 -7.33 -11.30
N TYR A 95 5.25 -7.19 -11.51
CA TYR A 95 4.32 -8.32 -11.53
C TYR A 95 4.66 -9.31 -12.65
N GLU A 96 4.80 -8.82 -13.88
CA GLU A 96 5.10 -9.64 -15.06
C GLU A 96 6.47 -10.29 -14.91
N GLY A 97 7.51 -9.52 -14.53
CA GLY A 97 8.87 -10.04 -14.37
C GLY A 97 8.97 -11.15 -13.32
N LEU A 98 8.29 -11.00 -12.17
CA LEU A 98 8.29 -12.04 -11.14
C LEU A 98 7.46 -13.27 -11.56
N THR A 99 6.34 -13.06 -12.24
CA THR A 99 5.51 -14.17 -12.76
C THR A 99 6.28 -14.97 -13.83
N GLU A 100 7.00 -14.32 -14.72
CA GLU A 100 7.87 -14.97 -15.71
C GLU A 100 9.02 -15.79 -15.08
N LEU A 101 9.47 -15.39 -13.88
CA LEU A 101 10.45 -16.14 -13.10
C LEU A 101 9.84 -17.34 -12.36
N GLY A 102 8.51 -17.48 -12.37
CA GLY A 102 7.78 -18.58 -11.73
C GLY A 102 7.27 -18.27 -10.33
N PHE A 103 7.39 -17.03 -9.84
CA PHE A 103 6.78 -16.66 -8.56
C PHE A 103 5.26 -16.53 -8.68
N GLU A 104 4.55 -17.01 -7.66
CA GLU A 104 3.11 -16.84 -7.54
C GLU A 104 2.80 -15.47 -6.95
N CYS A 105 2.26 -14.58 -7.78
CA CYS A 105 1.97 -13.19 -7.42
C CYS A 105 0.48 -12.91 -7.43
N VAL A 106 -0.01 -12.21 -6.40
CA VAL A 106 -1.36 -11.65 -6.41
C VAL A 106 -1.35 -10.39 -7.27
N LYS A 107 -2.12 -10.39 -8.39
CA LYS A 107 -2.17 -9.22 -9.28
C LYS A 107 -2.75 -8.01 -8.54
N PRO A 108 -2.00 -6.90 -8.38
CA PRO A 108 -2.51 -5.75 -7.66
C PRO A 108 -3.46 -4.94 -8.56
N GLU A 109 -4.65 -4.65 -8.07
CA GLU A 109 -5.63 -3.77 -8.72
C GLU A 109 -5.62 -2.35 -8.14
N GLY A 110 -4.84 -2.14 -7.08
CA GLY A 110 -4.72 -0.84 -6.42
C GLY A 110 -3.48 -0.72 -5.55
N ALA A 111 -3.34 0.42 -4.88
CA ALA A 111 -2.22 0.79 -4.02
C ALA A 111 -0.85 0.79 -4.76
N PHE A 112 0.22 0.35 -4.13
CA PHE A 112 1.56 0.21 -4.71
C PHE A 112 2.37 -0.90 -4.01
N TYR A 113 1.65 -1.94 -3.59
CA TYR A 113 2.25 -3.13 -2.99
C TYR A 113 1.87 -4.38 -3.79
N LEU A 114 2.83 -5.27 -3.94
CA LEU A 114 2.66 -6.60 -4.51
C LEU A 114 2.87 -7.63 -3.41
N PHE A 115 1.92 -8.54 -3.26
CA PHE A 115 2.07 -9.72 -2.44
C PHE A 115 2.51 -10.91 -3.30
N VAL A 116 3.60 -11.53 -2.90
CA VAL A 116 4.21 -12.67 -3.57
C VAL A 116 4.23 -13.82 -2.58
N LYS A 117 3.70 -14.97 -2.98
CA LYS A 117 3.72 -16.17 -2.17
C LYS A 117 5.16 -16.64 -1.96
N SER A 118 5.51 -16.97 -0.74
CA SER A 118 6.82 -17.51 -0.44
C SER A 118 6.99 -18.89 -1.11
N PRO A 119 8.14 -19.17 -1.74
CA PRO A 119 8.45 -20.51 -2.24
C PRO A 119 8.64 -21.56 -1.13
N THR A 120 8.78 -21.12 0.13
CA THR A 120 8.93 -21.93 1.33
C THR A 120 7.80 -21.66 2.31
N GLU A 121 7.54 -22.58 3.24
CA GLU A 121 6.52 -22.39 4.29
C GLU A 121 6.82 -21.19 5.19
N ASP A 122 8.12 -20.92 5.46
CA ASP A 122 8.57 -19.75 6.21
C ASP A 122 9.02 -18.66 5.23
N GLU A 123 8.24 -17.60 5.15
CA GLU A 123 8.54 -16.44 4.31
C GLU A 123 9.80 -15.66 4.76
N ASN A 124 10.27 -15.86 6.00
CA ASN A 124 11.51 -15.25 6.45
C ASN A 124 12.73 -15.83 5.71
N ILE A 125 12.69 -17.11 5.32
CA ILE A 125 13.72 -17.72 4.48
C ILE A 125 13.80 -16.99 3.13
N PHE A 126 12.67 -16.66 2.54
CA PHE A 126 12.62 -15.88 1.31
C PHE A 126 13.21 -14.47 1.52
N CYS A 127 12.86 -13.79 2.61
CA CYS A 127 13.40 -12.47 2.92
C CYS A 127 14.92 -12.51 3.09
N GLU A 128 15.46 -13.46 3.84
CA GLU A 128 16.90 -13.59 4.06
C GLU A 128 17.65 -14.01 2.78
N THR A 129 17.07 -14.88 1.95
CA THR A 129 17.64 -15.23 0.65
C THR A 129 17.69 -14.02 -0.27
N ALA A 130 16.59 -13.27 -0.39
CA ALA A 130 16.54 -12.04 -1.17
C ALA A 130 17.57 -11.00 -0.71
N LYS A 131 17.76 -10.87 0.60
CA LYS A 131 18.75 -9.95 1.20
C LYS A 131 20.20 -10.28 0.81
N LYS A 132 20.57 -11.56 0.66
CA LYS A 132 21.88 -11.95 0.14
C LYS A 132 22.13 -11.42 -1.28
N HIS A 133 21.06 -11.24 -2.06
CA HIS A 133 21.09 -10.69 -3.41
C HIS A 133 20.81 -9.18 -3.46
N ASN A 134 20.94 -8.47 -2.31
CA ASN A 134 20.67 -7.04 -2.16
C ASN A 134 19.24 -6.62 -2.48
N ILE A 135 18.27 -7.50 -2.24
CA ILE A 135 16.84 -7.22 -2.35
C ILE A 135 16.23 -7.19 -0.94
N LEU A 136 15.59 -6.08 -0.59
CA LEU A 136 14.88 -5.94 0.68
C LEU A 136 13.39 -6.06 0.46
N ILE A 137 12.80 -7.10 1.04
CA ILE A 137 11.36 -7.39 1.03
C ILE A 137 10.89 -7.62 2.46
N VAL A 138 9.60 -7.53 2.69
CA VAL A 138 9.04 -7.57 4.05
C VAL A 138 8.14 -8.80 4.20
N PRO A 139 8.26 -9.59 5.30
CA PRO A 139 7.41 -10.74 5.53
C PRO A 139 5.94 -10.32 5.65
N GLY A 140 5.06 -11.11 5.03
CA GLY A 140 3.63 -10.84 4.97
C GLY A 140 2.94 -11.01 6.32
N SER A 141 3.48 -11.83 7.21
CA SER A 141 3.00 -11.99 8.60
C SER A 141 2.89 -10.66 9.35
N SER A 142 3.80 -9.71 9.07
CA SER A 142 3.73 -8.33 9.60
C SER A 142 2.46 -7.57 9.16
N PHE A 143 1.70 -8.10 8.21
CA PHE A 143 0.47 -7.54 7.65
C PHE A 143 -0.69 -8.54 7.72
N GLY A 144 -0.60 -9.56 8.58
CA GLY A 144 -1.63 -10.58 8.71
C GLY A 144 -1.70 -11.59 7.55
N CYS A 145 -0.66 -11.67 6.70
CA CYS A 145 -0.61 -12.51 5.51
C CYS A 145 0.62 -13.42 5.54
N ALA A 146 0.62 -14.38 6.48
CA ALA A 146 1.71 -15.36 6.59
C ALA A 146 1.83 -16.23 5.32
N GLY A 147 3.04 -16.69 5.01
CA GLY A 147 3.35 -17.43 3.79
C GLY A 147 3.52 -16.55 2.55
N TYR A 148 3.48 -15.22 2.70
CA TYR A 148 3.71 -14.24 1.63
C TYR A 148 4.80 -13.26 2.02
N VAL A 149 5.34 -12.57 1.03
CA VAL A 149 6.15 -11.37 1.23
C VAL A 149 5.49 -10.18 0.55
N ARG A 150 5.68 -8.99 1.12
CA ARG A 150 5.21 -7.74 0.53
C ARG A 150 6.36 -6.99 -0.12
N MET A 151 6.19 -6.59 -1.35
CA MET A 151 7.10 -5.75 -2.12
C MET A 151 6.43 -4.42 -2.46
N ALA A 152 7.17 -3.31 -2.35
CA ALA A 152 6.69 -1.99 -2.77
C ALA A 152 7.21 -1.69 -4.17
N TYR A 153 6.33 -1.17 -5.06
CA TYR A 153 6.72 -0.70 -6.38
C TYR A 153 6.64 0.84 -6.53
N CYS A 154 6.56 1.56 -5.40
CA CYS A 154 6.67 3.02 -5.36
C CYS A 154 8.14 3.49 -5.33
N VAL A 155 8.96 2.94 -6.19
CA VAL A 155 10.39 3.22 -6.36
C VAL A 155 10.66 3.67 -7.79
N SER A 156 11.91 3.99 -8.15
CA SER A 156 12.22 4.29 -9.56
C SER A 156 12.01 3.05 -10.45
N TYR A 157 11.61 3.27 -11.69
CA TYR A 157 11.46 2.20 -12.68
C TYR A 157 12.75 1.39 -12.84
N ASP A 158 13.90 2.07 -12.86
CA ASP A 158 15.21 1.42 -12.98
C ASP A 158 15.51 0.50 -11.79
N THR A 159 15.07 0.88 -10.57
CA THR A 159 15.20 0.00 -9.41
C THR A 159 14.47 -1.33 -9.62
N ILE A 160 13.28 -1.29 -10.18
CA ILE A 160 12.50 -2.48 -10.48
C ILE A 160 13.19 -3.33 -11.55
N VAL A 161 13.52 -2.73 -12.70
CA VAL A 161 14.13 -3.46 -13.81
C VAL A 161 15.46 -4.07 -13.40
N ASN A 162 16.29 -3.33 -12.67
CA ASN A 162 17.59 -3.81 -12.20
C ASN A 162 17.48 -4.88 -11.11
N SER A 163 16.35 -4.98 -10.41
CA SER A 163 16.12 -6.04 -9.41
C SER A 163 15.74 -7.39 -10.04
N LEU A 164 15.13 -7.41 -11.23
CA LEU A 164 14.65 -8.65 -11.85
C LEU A 164 15.75 -9.70 -12.09
N PRO A 165 16.95 -9.35 -12.58
CA PRO A 165 18.05 -10.33 -12.67
C PRO A 165 18.42 -10.92 -11.30
N LYS A 166 18.33 -10.14 -10.22
CA LYS A 166 18.59 -10.61 -8.86
C LYS A 166 17.50 -11.54 -8.35
N PHE A 167 16.24 -11.24 -8.67
CA PHE A 167 15.15 -12.18 -8.40
C PHE A 167 15.30 -13.49 -9.16
N ALA A 168 15.90 -13.50 -10.36
CA ALA A 168 16.22 -14.75 -11.06
C ALA A 168 17.27 -15.58 -10.30
N GLU A 169 18.27 -14.95 -9.69
CA GLU A 169 19.24 -15.62 -8.82
C GLU A 169 18.56 -16.21 -7.57
N VAL A 170 17.66 -15.44 -6.94
CA VAL A 170 16.86 -15.88 -5.79
C VAL A 170 15.95 -17.06 -6.17
N ALA A 171 15.25 -16.97 -7.31
CA ALA A 171 14.38 -18.03 -7.81
C ALA A 171 15.15 -19.34 -7.99
N LYS A 172 16.37 -19.26 -8.56
CA LYS A 172 17.25 -20.42 -8.74
C LYS A 172 17.69 -21.01 -7.38
N GLU A 173 18.12 -20.17 -6.42
CA GLU A 173 18.56 -20.61 -5.09
C GLU A 173 17.42 -21.29 -4.31
N MET A 174 16.18 -20.78 -4.47
CA MET A 174 15.00 -21.30 -3.79
C MET A 174 14.28 -22.42 -4.55
N GLY A 175 14.78 -22.83 -5.72
CA GLY A 175 14.21 -23.91 -6.51
C GLY A 175 12.84 -23.58 -7.11
N VAL A 176 12.55 -22.29 -7.36
CA VAL A 176 11.33 -21.85 -8.04
C VAL A 176 11.34 -22.36 -9.47
N LYS A 177 10.26 -23.03 -9.88
CA LYS A 177 10.12 -23.57 -11.25
C LYS A 177 9.32 -22.57 -12.09
N LYS A 178 9.81 -22.31 -13.30
CA LYS A 178 9.00 -21.60 -14.30
C LYS A 178 7.79 -22.45 -14.66
N ASN A 179 6.62 -21.85 -14.64
CA ASN A 179 5.40 -22.47 -15.15
C ASN A 179 5.41 -22.55 -16.68
#